data_3655881dae1dafdf9c5a99fd4ebc8367
#
_entry.id   3655881dae1dafdf9c5a99fd4ebc8367
#
_cell.length_a   1.000
_cell.length_b   1.000
_cell.length_c   1.000
_cell.angle_alpha   90.00
_cell.angle_beta   90.00
_cell.angle_gamma   90.00
#
_symmetry.space_group_name_H-M   'P 1'
#
loop_
_entity.id
_entity.type
_entity.pdbx_description
1 polymer ?
#
loop_
_entity_poly.entity_id
_entity_poly.type
_entity_poly.pdbx_seq_one_letter_code
_entity_poly.pdbx_strand_id
1 'polypeptide(L)'
;VYRALKQLLPHIARNTLFNWSAARWYECLIPILWMYERRPEPWLLQLMELLDADGIDYEKLYTYFDFQKPASKKYWTQTNHVVNTAMAFKCRALMSCLTEEDPDEFALSMYQKVMKYNSMATGHFTGDECLSGDAPIQGSECCSVAEMMYSCETLLSIGGNPFWGDLLEREAFNSMPATTTPDMWAHQYLQMTNQISAARIPDAENPYNSNNNEANMFGLEPHFGCCTANFNQAWPKFAISAVMKNERGPVVQSLVPCCAQVETPNGTVQVHIVSKYPFRDNAVIELSSDKPAETCLQIRIPGFAKKATVNGKEACPGTYFEQNILV
;
A
#
# COMPACT_ATOMS: atom_id res chain seq x y z
N VAL A 1 -12.93 6.33 -18.78
CA VAL A 1 -11.47 6.12 -18.75
C VAL A 1 -10.87 6.32 -20.15
N TYR A 2 -11.19 5.50 -21.18
CA TYR A 2 -10.57 5.54 -22.51
C TYR A 2 -10.54 6.95 -23.16
N ARG A 3 -11.67 7.64 -23.20
CA ARG A 3 -11.74 8.99 -23.80
C ARG A 3 -10.90 10.02 -23.05
N ALA A 4 -10.82 9.91 -21.73
CA ALA A 4 -10.01 10.81 -20.91
C ALA A 4 -8.51 10.58 -21.18
N LEU A 5 -8.06 9.33 -21.16
CA LEU A 5 -6.66 8.99 -21.48
C LEU A 5 -6.28 9.40 -22.91
N LYS A 6 -7.21 9.22 -23.89
CA LYS A 6 -6.98 9.60 -25.28
C LYS A 6 -6.80 11.12 -25.46
N GLN A 7 -7.45 11.93 -24.63
CA GLN A 7 -7.27 13.39 -24.62
C GLN A 7 -6.03 13.81 -23.83
N LEU A 8 -5.65 13.03 -22.80
CA LEU A 8 -4.47 13.31 -21.97
C LEU A 8 -3.17 13.20 -22.80
N LEU A 9 -3.05 12.22 -23.68
CA LEU A 9 -1.86 11.99 -24.49
C LEU A 9 -1.36 13.24 -25.23
N PRO A 10 -2.15 13.93 -26.09
CA PRO A 10 -1.70 15.14 -26.78
C PRO A 10 -1.48 16.32 -25.82
N HIS A 11 -2.07 16.30 -24.63
CA HIS A 11 -1.84 17.32 -23.63
C HIS A 11 -0.46 17.15 -22.98
N ILE A 12 -0.13 15.95 -22.51
CA ILE A 12 1.18 15.64 -21.89
C ILE A 12 2.32 15.79 -22.91
N ALA A 13 2.09 15.43 -24.18
CA ALA A 13 3.10 15.60 -25.24
C ALA A 13 3.48 17.09 -25.49
N ARG A 14 2.71 18.06 -25.00
CA ARG A 14 2.91 19.50 -25.25
C ARG A 14 3.12 20.32 -23.98
N ASN A 15 2.79 19.80 -22.82
CA ASN A 15 2.81 20.52 -21.56
C ASN A 15 3.54 19.70 -20.49
N THR A 16 4.43 20.37 -19.77
CA THR A 16 5.19 19.77 -18.69
C THR A 16 4.31 19.52 -17.46
N LEU A 17 4.50 18.38 -16.81
CA LEU A 17 3.92 18.12 -15.49
C LEU A 17 4.52 19.09 -14.46
N PHE A 18 3.72 19.52 -13.50
CA PHE A 18 4.18 20.39 -12.43
C PHE A 18 3.47 20.13 -11.11
N ASN A 19 4.08 20.53 -10.01
CA ASN A 19 3.54 20.35 -8.65
C ASN A 19 3.10 18.92 -8.38
N TRP A 20 1.85 18.73 -7.99
CA TRP A 20 1.29 17.43 -7.63
C TRP A 20 1.25 16.44 -8.80
N SER A 21 1.05 16.90 -10.01
CA SER A 21 1.04 16.01 -11.19
C SER A 21 2.43 15.43 -11.45
N ALA A 22 3.48 16.23 -11.31
CA ALA A 22 4.86 15.74 -11.42
C ALA A 22 5.24 14.78 -10.27
N ALA A 23 4.70 15.00 -9.06
CA ALA A 23 5.00 14.15 -7.92
C ALA A 23 4.20 12.83 -7.90
N ARG A 24 3.05 12.78 -8.56
CA ARG A 24 2.12 11.64 -8.54
C ARG A 24 1.84 11.09 -9.94
N TRP A 25 2.76 11.29 -10.87
CA TRP A 25 2.60 10.90 -12.27
C TRP A 25 2.24 9.42 -12.44
N TYR A 26 2.81 8.56 -11.62
CA TYR A 26 2.61 7.11 -11.63
C TYR A 26 1.19 6.68 -11.23
N GLU A 27 0.41 7.51 -10.53
CA GLU A 27 -0.99 7.19 -10.24
C GLU A 27 -1.83 7.09 -11.52
N CYS A 28 -1.45 7.82 -12.57
CA CYS A 28 -2.09 7.72 -13.86
C CYS A 28 -1.79 6.39 -14.58
N LEU A 29 -0.70 5.70 -14.21
CA LEU A 29 -0.36 4.39 -14.78
C LEU A 29 -1.39 3.32 -14.43
N ILE A 30 -2.00 3.39 -13.27
CA ILE A 30 -3.01 2.42 -12.82
C ILE A 30 -4.20 2.32 -13.81
N PRO A 31 -4.92 3.41 -14.13
CA PRO A 31 -5.98 3.36 -15.13
C PRO A 31 -5.47 3.11 -16.56
N ILE A 32 -4.22 3.44 -16.88
CA ILE A 32 -3.62 3.12 -18.18
C ILE A 32 -3.40 1.62 -18.29
N LEU A 33 -2.78 0.97 -17.32
CA LEU A 33 -2.56 -0.48 -17.28
C LEU A 33 -3.89 -1.24 -17.28
N TRP A 34 -4.84 -0.82 -16.44
CA TRP A 34 -6.19 -1.38 -16.45
C TRP A 34 -6.87 -1.31 -17.83
N MET A 35 -6.65 -0.23 -18.56
CA MET A 35 -7.17 -0.08 -19.92
C MET A 35 -6.40 -0.95 -20.91
N TYR A 36 -5.08 -1.01 -20.79
CA TYR A 36 -4.20 -1.78 -21.68
C TYR A 36 -4.49 -3.28 -21.62
N GLU A 37 -4.71 -3.83 -20.43
CA GLU A 37 -5.14 -5.24 -20.25
C GLU A 37 -6.41 -5.58 -21.03
N ARG A 38 -7.35 -4.64 -21.13
CA ARG A 38 -8.67 -4.84 -21.79
C ARG A 38 -8.68 -4.43 -23.25
N ARG A 39 -7.80 -3.54 -23.61
CA ARG A 39 -7.70 -2.97 -24.95
C ARG A 39 -6.26 -2.54 -25.21
N PRO A 40 -5.37 -3.47 -25.61
CA PRO A 40 -3.96 -3.20 -25.82
C PRO A 40 -3.74 -2.32 -27.05
N GLU A 41 -3.57 -1.04 -26.83
CA GLU A 41 -3.25 -0.05 -27.87
C GLU A 41 -1.89 0.59 -27.58
N PRO A 42 -0.94 0.68 -28.56
CA PRO A 42 0.42 1.17 -28.31
C PRO A 42 0.51 2.58 -27.73
N TRP A 43 -0.46 3.45 -28.03
CA TRP A 43 -0.48 4.82 -27.48
C TRP A 43 -0.65 4.87 -25.95
N LEU A 44 -1.19 3.83 -25.34
CA LEU A 44 -1.28 3.73 -23.87
C LEU A 44 0.12 3.59 -23.25
N LEU A 45 0.97 2.77 -23.87
CA LEU A 45 2.37 2.61 -23.43
C LEU A 45 3.16 3.91 -23.69
N GLN A 46 2.96 4.56 -24.85
CA GLN A 46 3.54 5.87 -25.11
C GLN A 46 3.14 6.92 -24.06
N LEU A 47 1.89 6.89 -23.58
CA LEU A 47 1.45 7.81 -22.52
C LEU A 47 2.18 7.53 -21.20
N MET A 48 2.44 6.26 -20.86
CA MET A 48 3.23 5.89 -19.68
C MET A 48 4.67 6.43 -19.78
N GLU A 49 5.32 6.24 -20.92
CA GLU A 49 6.68 6.75 -21.19
C GLU A 49 6.76 8.29 -21.05
N LEU A 50 5.78 9.00 -21.56
CA LEU A 50 5.71 10.47 -21.45
C LEU A 50 5.53 10.93 -20.00
N LEU A 51 4.71 10.23 -19.23
CA LEU A 51 4.49 10.53 -17.80
C LEU A 51 5.76 10.28 -16.98
N ASP A 52 6.45 9.18 -17.21
CA ASP A 52 7.71 8.83 -16.55
C ASP A 52 8.81 9.85 -16.87
N ALA A 53 8.95 10.22 -18.15
CA ALA A 53 9.98 11.16 -18.59
C ALA A 53 9.82 12.58 -18.04
N ASP A 54 8.60 13.00 -17.71
CA ASP A 54 8.30 14.37 -17.24
C ASP A 54 7.97 14.41 -15.74
N GLY A 55 7.80 13.27 -15.09
CA GLY A 55 7.55 13.13 -13.67
C GLY A 55 8.79 13.27 -12.80
N ILE A 56 8.60 13.30 -11.47
CA ILE A 56 9.73 13.25 -10.54
C ILE A 56 10.40 11.87 -10.65
N ASP A 57 11.70 11.88 -10.91
CA ASP A 57 12.54 10.68 -10.91
C ASP A 57 12.81 10.23 -9.45
N TYR A 58 11.93 9.35 -8.95
CA TYR A 58 12.04 8.81 -7.60
C TYR A 58 13.22 7.88 -7.43
N GLU A 59 13.66 7.20 -8.48
CA GLU A 59 14.83 6.33 -8.43
C GLU A 59 16.09 7.13 -8.14
N LYS A 60 16.30 8.21 -8.88
CA LYS A 60 17.38 9.17 -8.61
C LYS A 60 17.26 9.83 -7.25
N LEU A 61 16.04 10.26 -6.86
CA LEU A 61 15.77 10.87 -5.57
C LEU A 61 16.20 9.96 -4.42
N TYR A 62 15.81 8.68 -4.45
CA TYR A 62 16.14 7.73 -3.40
C TYR A 62 17.54 7.11 -3.53
N THR A 63 18.20 7.24 -4.67
CA THR A 63 19.63 6.93 -4.78
C THR A 63 20.47 7.89 -3.96
N TYR A 64 20.12 9.17 -3.97
CA TYR A 64 20.81 10.25 -3.23
C TYR A 64 20.05 10.69 -1.97
N PHE A 65 19.30 9.80 -1.36
CA PHE A 65 18.37 10.07 -0.28
C PHE A 65 18.85 11.10 0.75
N ASP A 66 18.32 12.32 0.65
CA ASP A 66 18.72 13.47 1.47
C ASP A 66 17.93 13.58 2.79
N PHE A 67 16.93 12.72 3.01
CA PHE A 67 15.97 12.77 4.12
C PHE A 67 16.44 11.95 5.33
N GLN A 68 17.75 11.96 5.59
CA GLN A 68 18.37 11.32 6.75
C GLN A 68 18.14 12.11 8.05
N LYS A 69 17.64 13.33 7.94
CA LYS A 69 17.28 14.21 9.05
C LYS A 69 15.83 14.64 8.91
N PRO A 70 15.16 14.96 10.02
CA PRO A 70 13.80 15.48 9.98
C PRO A 70 13.69 16.68 9.06
N ALA A 71 12.73 16.66 8.13
CA ALA A 71 12.42 17.81 7.31
C ALA A 71 11.53 18.78 8.10
N SER A 72 11.88 20.07 8.06
CA SER A 72 11.02 21.10 8.62
C SER A 72 9.89 21.42 7.62
N LYS A 73 8.65 21.50 8.09
CA LYS A 73 7.51 21.95 7.28
C LYS A 73 7.72 23.29 6.59
N LYS A 74 8.52 24.14 7.18
CA LYS A 74 8.92 25.42 6.57
C LYS A 74 9.60 25.22 5.21
N TYR A 75 10.20 24.06 4.99
CA TYR A 75 10.90 23.68 3.76
C TYR A 75 10.19 22.51 3.05
N TRP A 76 8.87 22.47 3.18
CA TRP A 76 8.03 21.48 2.52
C TRP A 76 8.21 21.51 0.99
N THR A 77 8.32 20.33 0.41
CA THR A 77 8.36 20.12 -1.03
C THR A 77 7.59 18.84 -1.38
N GLN A 78 7.19 18.68 -2.63
CA GLN A 78 6.57 17.44 -3.09
C GLN A 78 7.47 16.22 -2.88
N THR A 79 8.79 16.38 -2.88
CA THR A 79 9.76 15.27 -2.76
C THR A 79 9.97 14.78 -1.33
N ASN A 80 9.72 15.61 -0.32
CA ASN A 80 9.82 15.23 1.08
C ASN A 80 8.44 15.01 1.74
N HIS A 81 7.37 15.17 0.98
CA HIS A 81 6.01 14.96 1.46
C HIS A 81 5.75 13.47 1.73
N VAL A 82 5.32 13.16 2.97
CA VAL A 82 5.25 11.79 3.47
C VAL A 82 4.26 10.91 2.68
N VAL A 83 3.14 11.48 2.25
CA VAL A 83 2.14 10.73 1.47
C VAL A 83 2.66 10.43 0.06
N ASN A 84 3.35 11.39 -0.58
CA ASN A 84 4.01 11.12 -1.87
C ASN A 84 5.08 10.03 -1.73
N THR A 85 5.80 10.00 -0.60
CA THR A 85 6.73 8.91 -0.29
C THR A 85 5.99 7.56 -0.25
N ALA A 86 4.89 7.46 0.52
CA ALA A 86 4.10 6.23 0.60
C ALA A 86 3.57 5.77 -0.77
N MET A 87 3.10 6.72 -1.58
CA MET A 87 2.58 6.44 -2.92
C MET A 87 3.68 6.02 -3.90
N ALA A 88 4.89 6.57 -3.78
CA ALA A 88 5.98 6.35 -4.74
C ALA A 88 6.57 4.94 -4.71
N PHE A 89 6.35 4.16 -3.66
CA PHE A 89 6.84 2.77 -3.59
C PHE A 89 6.46 1.92 -4.80
N LYS A 90 5.28 2.15 -5.37
CA LYS A 90 4.76 1.38 -6.51
C LYS A 90 5.18 1.90 -7.89
N CYS A 91 5.87 3.06 -7.97
CA CYS A 91 6.08 3.76 -9.25
C CYS A 91 6.86 2.92 -10.27
N ARG A 92 7.99 2.30 -9.89
CA ARG A 92 8.80 1.47 -10.80
C ARG A 92 8.12 0.12 -11.09
N ALA A 93 7.43 -0.47 -10.12
CA ALA A 93 6.66 -1.67 -10.35
C ALA A 93 5.56 -1.45 -11.42
N LEU A 94 4.88 -0.31 -11.39
CA LEU A 94 3.90 0.04 -12.44
C LEU A 94 4.54 0.23 -13.82
N MET A 95 5.81 0.63 -13.87
CA MET A 95 6.57 0.75 -15.13
C MET A 95 7.18 -0.58 -15.61
N SER A 96 7.26 -1.61 -14.76
CA SER A 96 7.95 -2.87 -15.09
C SER A 96 7.37 -3.63 -16.30
N CYS A 97 6.14 -3.33 -16.70
CA CYS A 97 5.57 -3.86 -17.94
C CYS A 97 6.23 -3.28 -19.22
N LEU A 98 6.96 -2.17 -19.11
CA LEU A 98 7.72 -1.54 -20.21
C LEU A 98 9.23 -1.78 -20.09
N THR A 99 9.70 -2.11 -18.91
CA THR A 99 11.10 -2.39 -18.59
C THR A 99 11.20 -3.85 -18.16
N GLU A 100 12.29 -4.50 -18.44
CA GLU A 100 12.54 -5.88 -17.94
C GLU A 100 13.14 -5.87 -16.51
N GLU A 101 12.92 -4.79 -15.77
CA GLU A 101 13.41 -4.62 -14.40
C GLU A 101 12.61 -5.45 -13.40
N ASP A 102 13.25 -5.85 -12.30
CA ASP A 102 12.56 -6.46 -11.17
C ASP A 102 11.60 -5.44 -10.53
N PRO A 103 10.30 -5.71 -10.48
CA PRO A 103 9.31 -4.78 -9.93
C PRO A 103 9.54 -4.44 -8.46
N ASP A 104 10.28 -5.26 -7.72
CA ASP A 104 10.49 -5.09 -6.28
C ASP A 104 11.79 -4.35 -5.93
N GLU A 105 12.79 -4.34 -6.80
CA GLU A 105 14.16 -3.86 -6.49
C GLU A 105 14.15 -2.42 -5.96
N PHE A 106 13.53 -1.51 -6.70
CA PHE A 106 13.43 -0.11 -6.28
C PHE A 106 12.66 0.03 -4.96
N ALA A 107 11.50 -0.60 -4.85
CA ALA A 107 10.64 -0.49 -3.67
C ALA A 107 11.31 -1.03 -2.40
N LEU A 108 12.03 -2.15 -2.47
CA LEU A 108 12.80 -2.71 -1.36
C LEU A 108 13.95 -1.78 -0.94
N SER A 109 14.70 -1.25 -1.91
CA SER A 109 15.77 -0.28 -1.65
C SER A 109 15.23 1.00 -0.98
N MET A 110 14.13 1.53 -1.50
CA MET A 110 13.45 2.70 -0.95
C MET A 110 12.97 2.44 0.48
N TYR A 111 12.32 1.29 0.73
CA TYR A 111 11.84 0.90 2.06
C TYR A 111 12.98 0.85 3.08
N GLN A 112 14.07 0.18 2.75
CA GLN A 112 15.24 0.09 3.64
C GLN A 112 15.78 1.47 4.02
N LYS A 113 15.85 2.41 3.07
CA LYS A 113 16.34 3.78 3.32
C LYS A 113 15.37 4.59 4.17
N VAL A 114 14.09 4.56 3.84
CA VAL A 114 13.06 5.29 4.59
C VAL A 114 13.00 4.78 6.03
N MET A 115 12.94 3.47 6.23
CA MET A 115 12.86 2.85 7.56
C MET A 115 14.13 3.05 8.39
N LYS A 116 15.28 3.13 7.76
CA LYS A 116 16.54 3.37 8.49
C LYS A 116 16.56 4.71 9.23
N TYR A 117 15.91 5.74 8.69
CA TYR A 117 16.01 7.11 9.20
C TYR A 117 14.69 7.69 9.72
N ASN A 118 13.57 7.05 9.40
CA ASN A 118 12.24 7.58 9.71
C ASN A 118 11.29 6.50 10.27
N SER A 119 11.80 5.41 10.83
CA SER A 119 10.96 4.32 11.31
C SER A 119 10.15 4.69 12.55
N MET A 120 8.99 4.06 12.67
CA MET A 120 8.10 4.14 13.82
C MET A 120 7.81 2.73 14.37
N ALA A 121 7.52 2.62 15.66
CA ALA A 121 7.31 1.33 16.34
C ALA A 121 6.11 0.52 15.79
N THR A 122 5.15 1.17 15.15
CA THR A 122 4.00 0.50 14.50
C THR A 122 4.40 -0.31 13.28
N GLY A 123 5.58 -0.06 12.70
CA GLY A 123 6.08 -0.67 11.46
C GLY A 123 5.96 0.23 10.24
N HIS A 124 5.34 1.39 10.39
CA HIS A 124 5.30 2.46 9.39
C HIS A 124 6.48 3.42 9.56
N PHE A 125 6.58 4.43 8.73
CA PHE A 125 7.53 5.52 8.86
C PHE A 125 6.84 6.81 9.33
N THR A 126 7.61 7.66 9.97
CA THR A 126 7.13 8.94 10.48
C THR A 126 6.97 9.95 9.37
N GLY A 127 6.00 10.81 9.53
CA GLY A 127 5.80 11.98 8.71
C GLY A 127 4.56 12.75 9.11
N ASP A 128 4.77 14.04 9.24
CA ASP A 128 3.74 15.02 9.49
C ASP A 128 3.88 16.09 8.39
N GLU A 129 3.18 15.90 7.29
CA GLU A 129 3.42 16.49 5.96
C GLU A 129 4.77 16.07 5.36
N CYS A 130 5.84 16.07 6.14
CA CYS A 130 7.20 15.71 5.71
C CYS A 130 7.74 14.55 6.51
N LEU A 131 8.68 13.79 5.94
CA LEU A 131 9.46 12.80 6.68
C LEU A 131 10.10 13.44 7.92
N SER A 132 9.89 12.84 9.10
CA SER A 132 10.10 13.50 10.39
C SER A 132 11.22 12.91 11.25
N GLY A 133 11.92 11.87 10.77
CA GLY A 133 12.95 11.19 11.58
C GLY A 133 12.34 10.15 12.52
N ASP A 134 13.17 9.53 13.34
CA ASP A 134 12.83 8.40 14.21
C ASP A 134 12.61 8.76 15.69
N ALA A 135 12.55 10.04 16.01
CA ALA A 135 12.32 10.48 17.39
C ALA A 135 10.91 10.07 17.87
N PRO A 136 10.76 9.63 19.15
CA PRO A 136 9.51 9.10 19.67
C PRO A 136 8.37 10.12 19.81
N ILE A 137 8.67 11.41 19.61
CA ILE A 137 7.68 12.50 19.56
C ILE A 137 7.19 12.78 18.13
N GLN A 138 7.69 12.04 17.14
CA GLN A 138 7.22 12.11 15.77
C GLN A 138 6.09 11.11 15.55
N GLY A 139 5.19 11.42 14.65
CA GLY A 139 4.04 10.59 14.32
C GLY A 139 3.96 10.22 12.86
N SER A 140 2.92 9.50 12.51
CA SER A 140 2.57 9.11 11.15
C SER A 140 1.21 9.66 10.76
N GLU A 141 1.16 10.31 9.61
CA GLU A 141 -0.07 10.82 9.02
C GLU A 141 -0.94 9.66 8.51
N CYS A 142 -2.25 9.71 8.80
CA CYS A 142 -3.23 8.71 8.37
C CYS A 142 -3.20 8.46 6.85
N CYS A 143 -3.03 9.53 6.04
CA CYS A 143 -2.93 9.39 4.59
C CYS A 143 -1.73 8.53 4.17
N SER A 144 -0.58 8.70 4.82
CA SER A 144 0.62 7.93 4.44
C SER A 144 0.47 6.44 4.74
N VAL A 145 -0.22 6.10 5.84
CA VAL A 145 -0.55 4.71 6.17
C VAL A 145 -1.46 4.10 5.11
N ALA A 146 -2.56 4.77 4.78
CA ALA A 146 -3.52 4.30 3.77
C ALA A 146 -2.87 4.13 2.38
N GLU A 147 -2.03 5.07 1.97
CA GLU A 147 -1.35 5.01 0.68
C GLU A 147 -0.21 3.98 0.67
N MET A 148 0.45 3.73 1.81
CA MET A 148 1.42 2.64 1.90
C MET A 148 0.74 1.27 1.79
N MET A 149 -0.44 1.08 2.40
CA MET A 149 -1.24 -0.12 2.22
C MET A 149 -1.54 -0.34 0.73
N TYR A 150 -1.99 0.70 0.02
CA TYR A 150 -2.29 0.58 -1.41
C TYR A 150 -1.03 0.33 -2.27
N SER A 151 0.10 0.88 -1.89
CA SER A 151 1.38 0.57 -2.56
C SER A 151 1.79 -0.89 -2.36
N CYS A 152 1.64 -1.44 -1.15
CA CYS A 152 1.87 -2.87 -0.88
C CYS A 152 0.95 -3.78 -1.70
N GLU A 153 -0.34 -3.45 -1.79
CA GLU A 153 -1.32 -4.19 -2.60
C GLU A 153 -0.95 -4.19 -4.09
N THR A 154 -0.50 -3.05 -4.60
CA THR A 154 -0.04 -2.91 -5.98
C THR A 154 1.22 -3.73 -6.24
N LEU A 155 2.21 -3.65 -5.36
CA LEU A 155 3.45 -4.42 -5.44
C LEU A 155 3.18 -5.94 -5.38
N LEU A 156 2.28 -6.37 -4.48
CA LEU A 156 1.81 -7.76 -4.43
C LEU A 156 1.17 -8.20 -5.75
N SER A 157 0.33 -7.35 -6.35
CA SER A 157 -0.38 -7.70 -7.58
C SER A 157 0.54 -7.82 -8.80
N ILE A 158 1.67 -7.12 -8.80
CA ILE A 158 2.63 -7.10 -9.91
C ILE A 158 3.74 -8.13 -9.69
N GLY A 159 4.47 -8.03 -8.57
CA GLY A 159 5.66 -8.85 -8.28
C GLY A 159 5.35 -10.13 -7.49
N GLY A 160 4.26 -10.17 -6.74
CA GLY A 160 3.89 -11.32 -5.91
C GLY A 160 4.82 -11.58 -4.72
N ASN A 161 5.70 -10.65 -4.36
CA ASN A 161 6.66 -10.84 -3.27
C ASN A 161 5.95 -10.85 -1.90
N PRO A 162 6.03 -11.94 -1.11
CA PRO A 162 5.34 -12.08 0.17
C PRO A 162 5.73 -11.03 1.22
N PHE A 163 6.90 -10.39 1.07
CA PHE A 163 7.34 -9.28 1.94
C PHE A 163 6.30 -8.15 2.00
N TRP A 164 5.73 -7.80 0.85
CA TRP A 164 4.71 -6.74 0.79
C TRP A 164 3.40 -7.15 1.48
N GLY A 165 3.10 -8.45 1.50
CA GLY A 165 1.97 -8.97 2.26
C GLY A 165 2.17 -8.88 3.77
N ASP A 166 3.38 -9.13 4.26
CA ASP A 166 3.73 -8.98 5.67
C ASP A 166 3.67 -7.51 6.11
N LEU A 167 4.15 -6.60 5.27
CA LEU A 167 4.08 -5.18 5.53
C LEU A 167 2.64 -4.67 5.47
N LEU A 168 1.85 -5.10 4.48
CA LEU A 168 0.43 -4.76 4.35
C LEU A 168 -0.36 -5.16 5.59
N GLU A 169 -0.17 -6.37 6.11
CA GLU A 169 -0.83 -6.80 7.35
C GLU A 169 -0.39 -5.99 8.57
N ARG A 170 0.89 -5.64 8.65
CA ARG A 170 1.40 -4.78 9.73
C ARG A 170 0.75 -3.39 9.69
N GLU A 171 0.61 -2.81 8.52
CA GLU A 171 -0.10 -1.53 8.35
C GLU A 171 -1.58 -1.67 8.70
N ALA A 172 -2.26 -2.68 8.15
CA ALA A 172 -3.69 -2.90 8.33
C ALA A 172 -4.10 -3.22 9.77
N PHE A 173 -3.22 -3.87 10.55
CA PHE A 173 -3.54 -4.32 11.93
C PHE A 173 -2.88 -3.50 13.03
N ASN A 174 -1.90 -2.67 12.72
CA ASN A 174 -1.25 -1.80 13.69
C ASN A 174 -1.40 -0.32 13.34
N SER A 175 -0.80 0.13 12.24
CA SER A 175 -0.73 1.55 11.92
C SER A 175 -2.10 2.13 11.58
N MET A 176 -2.90 1.44 10.78
CA MET A 176 -4.21 1.94 10.36
C MET A 176 -5.23 2.00 11.52
N PRO A 177 -5.42 0.96 12.36
CA PRO A 177 -6.33 1.05 13.49
C PRO A 177 -5.86 2.04 14.56
N ALA A 178 -4.57 2.32 14.69
CA ALA A 178 -4.07 3.33 15.62
C ALA A 178 -4.51 4.76 15.27
N THR A 179 -4.94 5.01 14.04
CA THR A 179 -5.48 6.30 13.62
C THR A 179 -6.95 6.52 14.02
N THR A 180 -7.64 5.51 14.54
CA THR A 180 -9.08 5.53 14.72
C THR A 180 -9.50 5.33 16.17
N THR A 181 -10.72 5.77 16.51
CA THR A 181 -11.40 5.32 17.73
C THR A 181 -11.76 3.84 17.65
N PRO A 182 -11.95 3.13 18.80
CA PRO A 182 -12.25 1.70 18.83
C PRO A 182 -13.49 1.28 18.04
N ASP A 183 -14.46 2.18 17.90
CA ASP A 183 -15.67 1.99 17.10
C ASP A 183 -15.49 2.38 15.63
N MET A 184 -14.29 2.82 15.24
CA MET A 184 -13.90 3.26 13.91
C MET A 184 -14.71 4.44 13.37
N TRP A 185 -15.41 5.17 14.25
CA TRP A 185 -16.26 6.29 13.83
C TRP A 185 -15.48 7.59 13.61
N ALA A 186 -14.40 7.79 14.34
CA ALA A 186 -13.56 8.98 14.24
C ALA A 186 -12.10 8.61 13.99
N HIS A 187 -11.36 9.48 13.31
CA HIS A 187 -9.92 9.33 13.08
C HIS A 187 -9.16 10.58 13.51
N GLN A 188 -7.85 10.43 13.70
CA GLN A 188 -6.91 11.54 13.85
C GLN A 188 -6.05 11.70 12.60
N TYR A 189 -5.48 12.86 12.39
CA TYR A 189 -4.53 13.13 11.33
C TYR A 189 -3.19 12.45 11.63
N LEU A 190 -2.64 12.69 12.82
CA LEU A 190 -1.31 12.23 13.23
C LEU A 190 -1.39 11.32 14.45
N GLN A 191 -1.04 10.05 14.28
CA GLN A 191 -0.83 9.11 15.37
C GLN A 191 0.61 9.14 15.85
N MET A 192 0.85 8.91 17.14
CA MET A 192 2.20 8.82 17.72
C MET A 192 2.32 7.63 18.68
N THR A 193 3.47 6.97 18.68
CA THR A 193 3.75 5.85 19.59
C THR A 193 3.63 6.26 21.07
N ASN A 194 4.12 7.44 21.42
CA ASN A 194 4.09 7.97 22.78
C ASN A 194 3.04 9.08 22.97
N GLN A 195 1.90 8.97 22.30
CA GLN A 195 0.84 9.96 22.39
C GLN A 195 0.26 10.00 23.82
N ILE A 196 0.37 11.14 24.48
CA ILE A 196 -0.13 11.36 25.84
C ILE A 196 -1.59 11.75 25.84
N SER A 197 -2.01 12.51 24.83
CA SER A 197 -3.36 13.09 24.73
C SER A 197 -3.83 13.12 23.27
N ALA A 198 -5.12 12.91 23.08
CA ALA A 198 -5.83 13.09 21.82
C ALA A 198 -6.74 14.31 21.91
N ALA A 199 -6.22 15.43 22.37
CA ALA A 199 -6.95 16.67 22.60
C ALA A 199 -6.25 17.83 21.90
N ARG A 200 -6.96 18.96 21.79
CA ARG A 200 -6.36 20.22 21.37
C ARG A 200 -5.42 20.71 22.47
N ILE A 201 -4.15 20.80 22.14
CA ILE A 201 -3.11 21.27 23.05
C ILE A 201 -2.58 22.60 22.52
N PRO A 202 -2.60 23.70 23.31
CA PRO A 202 -2.01 24.97 22.89
C PRO A 202 -0.56 24.79 22.42
N ASP A 203 -0.15 25.48 21.37
CA ASP A 203 1.18 25.31 20.75
C ASP A 203 2.34 25.44 21.73
N ALA A 204 2.22 26.37 22.71
CA ALA A 204 3.24 26.58 23.75
C ALA A 204 3.36 25.42 24.75
N GLU A 205 2.35 24.57 24.83
CA GLU A 205 2.28 23.44 25.78
C GLU A 205 2.36 22.07 25.08
N ASN A 206 2.36 22.08 23.73
CA ASN A 206 2.34 20.87 22.95
C ASN A 206 3.72 20.16 23.01
N PRO A 207 3.78 18.96 23.63
CA PRO A 207 5.03 18.20 23.70
C PRO A 207 5.38 17.51 22.39
N TYR A 208 4.45 17.52 21.41
CA TYR A 208 4.60 16.84 20.15
C TYR A 208 5.10 17.77 19.07
N ASN A 209 5.87 17.21 18.15
CA ASN A 209 6.21 17.89 16.92
C ASN A 209 5.13 17.55 15.88
N SER A 210 4.08 18.38 15.81
CA SER A 210 2.92 18.14 14.96
C SER A 210 2.57 19.34 14.08
N ASN A 211 1.74 19.13 13.06
CA ASN A 211 1.33 20.13 12.08
C ASN A 211 0.65 21.35 12.72
N ASN A 212 -0.24 21.08 13.66
CA ASN A 212 -0.87 22.08 14.49
C ASN A 212 -1.41 21.42 15.77
N ASN A 213 -2.02 22.21 16.63
CA ASN A 213 -2.56 21.74 17.92
C ASN A 213 -3.81 20.85 17.80
N GLU A 214 -4.30 20.57 16.62
CA GLU A 214 -5.45 19.71 16.35
C GLU A 214 -5.05 18.39 15.67
N ALA A 215 -3.79 18.23 15.26
CA ALA A 215 -3.31 17.07 14.51
C ALA A 215 -3.57 15.72 15.20
N ASN A 216 -3.58 15.70 16.53
CA ASN A 216 -3.82 14.49 17.35
C ASN A 216 -5.26 14.35 17.83
N MET A 217 -6.18 15.23 17.46
CA MET A 217 -7.59 15.12 17.84
C MET A 217 -8.29 14.02 17.03
N PHE A 218 -9.15 13.27 17.70
CA PHE A 218 -10.13 12.42 17.03
C PHE A 218 -11.35 13.22 16.61
N GLY A 219 -11.80 13.02 15.38
CA GLY A 219 -13.00 13.64 14.84
C GLY A 219 -13.45 12.98 13.54
N LEU A 220 -14.66 13.33 13.09
CA LEU A 220 -15.17 12.89 11.79
C LEU A 220 -14.40 13.56 10.65
N GLU A 221 -14.08 14.83 10.86
CA GLU A 221 -13.24 15.62 9.96
C GLU A 221 -12.45 16.62 10.85
N PRO A 222 -11.30 16.20 11.43
CA PRO A 222 -10.49 17.01 12.33
C PRO A 222 -9.61 18.01 11.57
N HIS A 223 -10.18 18.81 10.68
CA HIS A 223 -9.55 19.80 9.79
C HIS A 223 -8.54 19.23 8.77
N PHE A 224 -8.54 17.91 8.57
CA PHE A 224 -7.67 17.20 7.64
C PHE A 224 -8.49 16.31 6.71
N GLY A 225 -9.23 16.94 5.78
CA GLY A 225 -10.14 16.26 4.85
C GLY A 225 -9.46 15.23 3.94
N CYS A 226 -8.17 15.38 3.68
CA CYS A 226 -7.38 14.36 2.97
C CYS A 226 -7.38 13.01 3.73
N CYS A 227 -7.21 13.03 5.05
CA CYS A 227 -7.22 11.83 5.88
C CYS A 227 -8.59 11.18 5.94
N THR A 228 -9.68 11.97 5.96
CA THR A 228 -11.05 11.45 5.86
C THR A 228 -11.25 10.66 4.58
N ALA A 229 -10.78 11.18 3.45
CA ALA A 229 -10.86 10.48 2.16
C ALA A 229 -9.99 9.20 2.14
N ASN A 230 -8.74 9.29 2.59
CA ASN A 230 -7.81 8.16 2.57
C ASN A 230 -8.19 7.06 3.57
N PHE A 231 -8.65 7.41 4.75
CA PHE A 231 -9.16 6.45 5.73
C PHE A 231 -10.24 5.54 5.12
N ASN A 232 -11.17 6.11 4.37
CA ASN A 232 -12.28 5.36 3.76
C ASN A 232 -11.84 4.36 2.68
N GLN A 233 -10.65 4.49 2.11
CA GLN A 233 -10.16 3.57 1.07
C GLN A 233 -9.28 2.42 1.62
N ALA A 234 -8.64 2.59 2.78
CA ALA A 234 -7.61 1.68 3.28
C ALA A 234 -8.12 0.24 3.45
N TRP A 235 -9.06 0.00 4.35
CA TRP A 235 -9.56 -1.35 4.59
C TRP A 235 -10.45 -1.93 3.48
N PRO A 236 -11.26 -1.17 2.74
CA PRO A 236 -11.93 -1.72 1.56
C PRO A 236 -10.97 -2.28 0.51
N LYS A 237 -9.85 -1.59 0.24
CA LYS A 237 -8.81 -2.09 -0.66
C LYS A 237 -8.10 -3.31 -0.09
N PHE A 238 -7.74 -3.29 1.20
CA PHE A 238 -7.18 -4.46 1.87
C PHE A 238 -8.09 -5.67 1.80
N ALA A 239 -9.39 -5.50 2.02
CA ALA A 239 -10.36 -6.60 1.93
C ALA A 239 -10.43 -7.20 0.52
N ILE A 240 -10.39 -6.38 -0.53
CA ILE A 240 -10.33 -6.85 -1.92
C ILE A 240 -9.02 -7.60 -2.20
N SER A 241 -7.93 -7.18 -1.59
CA SER A 241 -6.59 -7.76 -1.78
C SER A 241 -6.33 -9.01 -0.94
N ALA A 242 -7.24 -9.38 -0.01
CA ALA A 242 -7.07 -10.56 0.84
C ALA A 242 -6.98 -11.88 0.05
N VAL A 243 -7.69 -11.95 -1.09
CA VAL A 243 -7.58 -13.04 -2.05
C VAL A 243 -7.35 -12.45 -3.43
N MET A 244 -6.18 -12.71 -3.97
CA MET A 244 -5.79 -12.36 -5.34
C MET A 244 -5.85 -13.58 -6.25
N LYS A 245 -5.45 -13.43 -7.49
CA LYS A 245 -5.32 -14.53 -8.45
C LYS A 245 -4.10 -14.35 -9.35
N ASN A 246 -3.61 -15.45 -9.85
CA ASN A 246 -2.70 -15.49 -10.98
C ASN A 246 -3.20 -16.50 -12.04
N GLU A 247 -2.39 -16.78 -13.04
CA GLU A 247 -2.72 -17.73 -14.13
C GLU A 247 -3.00 -19.17 -13.61
N ARG A 248 -2.47 -19.52 -12.43
CA ARG A 248 -2.57 -20.86 -11.85
C ARG A 248 -3.81 -21.02 -10.95
N GLY A 249 -4.37 -19.92 -10.43
CA GLY A 249 -5.54 -19.98 -9.56
C GLY A 249 -5.56 -18.91 -8.44
N PRO A 250 -6.33 -19.19 -7.37
CA PRO A 250 -6.45 -18.25 -6.25
C PRO A 250 -5.18 -18.18 -5.41
N VAL A 251 -4.86 -16.95 -4.98
CA VAL A 251 -3.72 -16.63 -4.12
C VAL A 251 -4.25 -15.96 -2.85
N VAL A 252 -4.23 -16.69 -1.73
CA VAL A 252 -4.63 -16.17 -0.43
C VAL A 252 -3.47 -15.33 0.13
N GLN A 253 -3.64 -14.01 0.15
CA GLN A 253 -2.63 -13.07 0.64
C GLN A 253 -2.75 -12.83 2.16
N SER A 254 -3.96 -12.85 2.69
CA SER A 254 -4.20 -12.69 4.12
C SER A 254 -5.24 -13.70 4.60
N LEU A 255 -5.06 -14.20 5.82
CA LEU A 255 -5.95 -15.18 6.43
C LEU A 255 -7.18 -14.55 7.12
N VAL A 256 -7.50 -13.30 6.81
CA VAL A 256 -8.72 -12.64 7.33
C VAL A 256 -9.98 -13.36 6.87
N PRO A 257 -11.04 -13.39 7.70
CA PRO A 257 -12.30 -14.03 7.31
C PRO A 257 -12.92 -13.29 6.13
N CYS A 258 -13.09 -13.98 5.02
CA CYS A 258 -13.69 -13.42 3.81
C CYS A 258 -14.24 -14.51 2.87
N CYS A 259 -15.05 -14.07 1.90
CA CYS A 259 -15.46 -14.87 0.76
C CYS A 259 -15.02 -14.15 -0.52
N ALA A 260 -14.39 -14.89 -1.42
CA ALA A 260 -13.95 -14.39 -2.71
C ALA A 260 -14.38 -15.34 -3.84
N GLN A 261 -14.67 -14.78 -4.99
CA GLN A 261 -14.92 -15.51 -6.22
C GLN A 261 -13.78 -15.26 -7.18
N VAL A 262 -13.14 -16.33 -7.63
CA VAL A 262 -11.96 -16.29 -8.48
C VAL A 262 -12.23 -16.98 -9.81
N GLU A 263 -12.19 -16.22 -10.89
CA GLU A 263 -12.25 -16.75 -12.24
C GLU A 263 -10.90 -17.40 -12.60
N THR A 264 -10.92 -18.67 -12.94
CA THR A 264 -9.76 -19.44 -13.40
C THR A 264 -9.99 -19.93 -14.84
N PRO A 265 -8.96 -20.39 -15.55
CA PRO A 265 -9.15 -20.97 -16.89
C PRO A 265 -10.11 -22.18 -16.92
N ASN A 266 -10.24 -22.89 -15.81
CA ASN A 266 -11.04 -24.12 -15.69
C ASN A 266 -12.43 -23.90 -15.06
N GLY A 267 -12.77 -22.66 -14.71
CA GLY A 267 -14.05 -22.30 -14.12
C GLY A 267 -13.93 -21.36 -12.94
N THR A 268 -15.03 -21.07 -12.30
CA THR A 268 -15.10 -20.17 -11.15
C THR A 268 -14.90 -20.94 -9.85
N VAL A 269 -13.93 -20.53 -9.05
CA VAL A 269 -13.65 -21.09 -7.72
C VAL A 269 -14.10 -20.10 -6.65
N GLN A 270 -14.93 -20.55 -5.72
CA GLN A 270 -15.27 -19.83 -4.51
C GLN A 270 -14.23 -20.15 -3.43
N VAL A 271 -13.68 -19.10 -2.82
CA VAL A 271 -12.74 -19.20 -1.70
C VAL A 271 -13.43 -18.65 -0.45
N HIS A 272 -13.60 -19.47 0.57
CA HIS A 272 -14.16 -19.05 1.85
C HIS A 272 -13.13 -19.26 2.96
N ILE A 273 -12.71 -18.18 3.60
CA ILE A 273 -11.73 -18.20 4.70
C ILE A 273 -12.49 -18.04 6.01
N VAL A 274 -12.45 -19.08 6.84
CA VAL A 274 -13.00 -19.07 8.19
C VAL A 274 -11.86 -18.95 9.19
N SER A 275 -11.77 -17.81 9.85
CA SER A 275 -10.69 -17.52 10.78
C SER A 275 -11.09 -16.51 11.85
N LYS A 276 -10.21 -16.33 12.83
CA LYS A 276 -10.18 -15.20 13.78
C LYS A 276 -8.84 -14.47 13.69
N TYR A 277 -8.21 -14.54 12.52
CA TYR A 277 -6.96 -13.83 12.24
C TYR A 277 -7.17 -12.31 12.27
N PRO A 278 -6.27 -11.51 12.83
CA PRO A 278 -4.95 -11.87 13.38
C PRO A 278 -4.95 -12.31 14.85
N PHE A 279 -6.10 -12.49 15.50
CA PHE A 279 -6.18 -12.82 16.94
C PHE A 279 -6.01 -14.32 17.24
N ARG A 280 -5.98 -15.17 16.22
CA ARG A 280 -5.72 -16.61 16.29
C ARG A 280 -4.85 -17.03 15.12
N ASP A 281 -4.01 -18.03 15.34
CA ASP A 281 -2.97 -18.49 14.41
C ASP A 281 -3.45 -19.60 13.47
N ASN A 282 -4.77 -19.85 13.39
CA ASN A 282 -5.33 -20.88 12.54
C ASN A 282 -6.47 -20.34 11.68
N ALA A 283 -6.56 -20.88 10.48
CA ALA A 283 -7.63 -20.60 9.53
C ALA A 283 -8.05 -21.90 8.83
N VAL A 284 -9.30 -21.93 8.36
CA VAL A 284 -9.79 -22.94 7.43
C VAL A 284 -10.07 -22.25 6.10
N ILE A 285 -9.53 -22.78 5.02
CA ILE A 285 -9.80 -22.30 3.66
C ILE A 285 -10.63 -23.35 2.97
N GLU A 286 -11.89 -23.04 2.72
CA GLU A 286 -12.84 -23.88 2.01
C GLU A 286 -12.92 -23.44 0.56
N LEU A 287 -12.85 -24.40 -0.36
CA LEU A 287 -12.97 -24.17 -1.79
C LEU A 287 -14.19 -24.90 -2.33
N SER A 288 -14.92 -24.26 -3.22
CA SER A 288 -16.03 -24.88 -3.94
C SER A 288 -16.13 -24.34 -5.36
N SER A 289 -16.72 -25.14 -6.25
CA SER A 289 -16.97 -24.76 -7.64
C SER A 289 -18.24 -25.42 -8.13
N ASP A 290 -18.98 -24.79 -9.02
CA ASP A 290 -20.22 -25.34 -9.63
C ASP A 290 -19.91 -26.49 -10.59
N LYS A 291 -18.69 -26.61 -11.08
CA LYS A 291 -18.20 -27.65 -11.98
C LYS A 291 -16.78 -28.04 -11.55
N PRO A 292 -16.38 -29.32 -11.75
CA PRO A 292 -15.02 -29.74 -11.46
C PRO A 292 -14.01 -28.78 -12.08
N ALA A 293 -13.17 -28.16 -11.26
CA ALA A 293 -12.17 -27.19 -11.68
C ALA A 293 -10.80 -27.56 -11.08
N GLU A 294 -9.84 -27.87 -11.95
CA GLU A 294 -8.45 -28.02 -11.53
C GLU A 294 -7.84 -26.63 -11.34
N THR A 295 -7.22 -26.40 -10.18
CA THR A 295 -6.62 -25.12 -9.83
C THR A 295 -5.44 -25.32 -8.89
N CYS A 296 -4.57 -24.32 -8.79
CA CYS A 296 -3.50 -24.26 -7.81
C CYS A 296 -3.88 -23.23 -6.73
N LEU A 297 -4.14 -23.71 -5.51
CA LEU A 297 -4.26 -22.83 -4.36
C LEU A 297 -2.85 -22.42 -3.88
N GLN A 298 -2.62 -21.14 -3.81
CA GLN A 298 -1.41 -20.56 -3.21
C GLN A 298 -1.80 -19.81 -1.93
N ILE A 299 -1.06 -20.04 -0.85
CA ILE A 299 -1.31 -19.43 0.46
C ILE A 299 -0.03 -18.73 0.90
N ARG A 300 -0.05 -17.43 1.10
CA ARG A 300 1.08 -16.72 1.69
C ARG A 300 1.27 -17.16 3.13
N ILE A 301 2.46 -17.61 3.45
CA ILE A 301 2.88 -17.93 4.81
C ILE A 301 3.60 -16.71 5.36
N PRO A 302 3.05 -16.03 6.40
CA PRO A 302 3.68 -14.83 6.93
C PRO A 302 5.13 -15.05 7.36
N GLY A 303 6.02 -14.13 6.96
CA GLY A 303 7.45 -14.22 7.28
C GLY A 303 7.77 -14.10 8.78
N PHE A 304 6.85 -13.53 9.56
CA PHE A 304 6.96 -13.45 11.01
C PHE A 304 6.51 -14.72 11.74
N ALA A 305 5.95 -15.72 11.04
CA ALA A 305 5.56 -17.00 11.64
C ALA A 305 6.82 -17.78 12.06
N LYS A 306 6.82 -18.36 13.26
CA LYS A 306 7.92 -19.21 13.73
C LYS A 306 7.84 -20.63 13.16
N LYS A 307 6.63 -21.15 13.00
CA LYS A 307 6.30 -22.43 12.38
C LYS A 307 4.95 -22.31 11.70
N ALA A 308 4.81 -22.92 10.55
CA ALA A 308 3.54 -22.99 9.85
C ALA A 308 3.32 -24.39 9.29
N THR A 309 2.07 -24.82 9.23
CA THR A 309 1.66 -26.06 8.55
C THR A 309 0.38 -25.83 7.79
N VAL A 310 0.24 -26.48 6.65
CA VAL A 310 -0.99 -26.53 5.87
C VAL A 310 -1.39 -28.00 5.72
N ASN A 311 -2.55 -28.37 6.25
CA ASN A 311 -3.02 -29.76 6.29
C ASN A 311 -1.97 -30.75 6.84
N GLY A 312 -1.24 -30.34 7.91
CA GLY A 312 -0.20 -31.15 8.55
C GLY A 312 1.14 -31.17 7.81
N LYS A 313 1.28 -30.56 6.63
CA LYS A 313 2.53 -30.42 5.90
C LYS A 313 3.23 -29.14 6.34
N GLU A 314 4.54 -29.20 6.53
CA GLU A 314 5.36 -28.03 6.87
C GLU A 314 5.31 -26.99 5.74
N ALA A 315 5.17 -25.71 6.11
CA ALA A 315 5.15 -24.58 5.20
C ALA A 315 6.20 -23.55 5.62
N CYS A 316 6.99 -23.05 4.67
CA CYS A 316 8.09 -22.15 4.94
C CYS A 316 7.59 -20.72 5.15
N PRO A 317 7.89 -20.05 6.30
CA PRO A 317 7.59 -18.65 6.50
C PRO A 317 8.23 -17.73 5.43
N GLY A 318 7.53 -16.69 5.03
CA GLY A 318 7.98 -15.73 4.03
C GLY A 318 7.91 -16.26 2.59
N THR A 319 7.14 -17.33 2.35
CA THR A 319 6.92 -17.92 1.02
C THR A 319 5.44 -18.19 0.76
N TYR A 320 5.13 -18.72 -0.42
CA TYR A 320 3.82 -19.28 -0.72
C TYR A 320 3.83 -20.79 -0.59
N PHE A 321 2.86 -21.34 0.16
CA PHE A 321 2.55 -22.76 0.11
C PHE A 321 1.62 -23.01 -1.08
N GLU A 322 1.95 -24.01 -1.90
CA GLU A 322 1.23 -24.31 -3.13
C GLU A 322 0.63 -25.72 -3.09
N GLN A 323 -0.60 -25.85 -3.53
CA GLN A 323 -1.27 -27.13 -3.65
C GLN A 323 -2.16 -27.17 -4.88
N ASN A 324 -1.90 -28.12 -5.79
CA ASN A 324 -2.82 -28.44 -6.88
C ASN A 324 -3.99 -29.23 -6.32
N ILE A 325 -5.18 -28.84 -6.68
CA ILE A 325 -6.44 -29.41 -6.20
C ILE A 325 -7.48 -29.47 -7.31
N LEU A 326 -8.36 -30.43 -7.21
CA LEU A 326 -9.61 -30.51 -7.96
C LEU A 326 -10.71 -30.07 -7.01
N VAL A 327 -11.39 -28.98 -7.35
CA VAL A 327 -12.51 -28.41 -6.59
C VAL A 327 -13.82 -28.91 -7.15
#